data_45fc0ff6e73612e4e16df1e56e6e701f
#
_entry.id   45fc0ff6e73612e4e16df1e56e6e701f
#
_cell.length_a   1.000
_cell.length_b   1.000
_cell.length_c   1.000
_cell.angle_alpha   90.00
_cell.angle_beta   90.00
_cell.angle_gamma   90.00
#
_symmetry.space_group_name_H-M   'P 1'
#
loop_
_entity.id
_entity.type
_entity.pdbx_description
1 polymer ?
#
loop_
_entity_poly.entity_id
_entity_poly.type
_entity_poly.pdbx_seq_one_letter_code
_entity_poly.pdbx_strand_id
1 'polypeptide(L)'
;MQKLKSIVFVAGVMLLILAAVVGYISIEELSAMPSADSYKDRGVYTFLPYEVASQQVKNTSADSRDRRMHPTKTVYIVCYRDIGGSGYRWTEQVLTPEMGQAVVDSETTVERRVLSIPSRGTYITVEPNQTAESYTAGLRQKCINILCLSAVYILLYVAVWILIYRKNRKKKVGAM
;
A
#
# COMPACT_ATOMS: atom_id res chain seq x y z
N MET A 1 2.83 28.29 27.18
CA MET A 1 1.59 28.08 26.44
C MET A 1 1.66 28.45 24.93
N GLN A 2 2.34 29.56 24.56
CA GLN A 2 2.47 29.97 23.13
C GLN A 2 3.25 28.96 22.29
N LYS A 3 4.36 28.41 22.79
CA LYS A 3 5.16 27.40 22.08
C LYS A 3 4.36 26.15 21.73
N LEU A 4 3.52 25.65 22.65
CA LEU A 4 2.67 24.48 22.41
C LEU A 4 1.64 24.74 21.29
N LYS A 5 1.02 25.91 21.26
CA LYS A 5 0.07 26.31 20.22
C LYS A 5 0.73 26.37 18.83
N SER A 6 1.97 26.90 18.78
CA SER A 6 2.73 26.94 17.52
C SER A 6 3.09 25.55 17.03
N ILE A 7 3.48 24.63 17.91
CA ILE A 7 3.81 23.24 17.54
C ILE A 7 2.57 22.54 16.99
N VAL A 8 1.43 22.64 17.68
CA VAL A 8 0.16 22.04 17.23
C VAL A 8 -0.28 22.60 15.87
N PHE A 9 -0.09 23.90 15.68
CA PHE A 9 -0.39 24.54 14.39
C PHE A 9 0.47 23.99 13.26
N VAL A 10 1.79 23.96 13.44
CA VAL A 10 2.73 23.45 12.43
C VAL A 10 2.45 21.98 12.13
N ALA A 11 2.24 21.15 13.15
CA ALA A 11 1.87 19.75 12.97
C ALA A 11 0.57 19.58 12.18
N GLY A 12 -0.46 20.40 12.48
CA GLY A 12 -1.72 20.37 11.74
C GLY A 12 -1.57 20.75 10.27
N VAL A 13 -0.75 21.75 9.95
CA VAL A 13 -0.45 22.13 8.55
C VAL A 13 0.30 21.01 7.83
N MET A 14 1.29 20.40 8.48
CA MET A 14 2.04 19.27 7.88
C MET A 14 1.13 18.08 7.58
N LEU A 15 0.22 17.74 8.50
CA LEU A 15 -0.77 16.69 8.28
C LEU A 15 -1.78 17.05 7.18
N LEU A 16 -2.14 18.33 7.03
CA LEU A 16 -3.01 18.79 5.95
C LEU A 16 -2.36 18.58 4.58
N ILE A 17 -1.08 18.95 4.45
CA ILE A 17 -0.32 18.72 3.21
C ILE A 17 -0.23 17.21 2.93
N LEU A 18 0.08 16.41 3.94
CA LEU A 18 0.15 14.95 3.80
C LEU A 18 -1.20 14.38 3.34
N ALA A 19 -2.31 14.78 3.96
CA ALA A 19 -3.65 14.33 3.57
C ALA A 19 -3.99 14.72 2.12
N ALA A 20 -3.62 15.94 1.69
CA ALA A 20 -3.84 16.38 0.32
C ALA A 20 -3.02 15.54 -0.69
N VAL A 21 -1.74 15.27 -0.39
CA VAL A 21 -0.87 14.45 -1.25
C VAL A 21 -1.37 13.02 -1.33
N VAL A 22 -1.70 12.40 -0.19
CA VAL A 22 -2.21 11.02 -0.13
C VAL A 22 -3.55 10.91 -0.85
N GLY A 23 -4.44 11.89 -0.67
CA GLY A 23 -5.71 11.96 -1.40
C GLY A 23 -5.51 12.06 -2.92
N TYR A 24 -4.58 12.90 -3.37
CA TYR A 24 -4.24 13.03 -4.79
C TYR A 24 -3.72 11.72 -5.38
N ILE A 25 -2.76 11.06 -4.70
CA ILE A 25 -2.22 9.76 -5.13
C ILE A 25 -3.35 8.72 -5.23
N SER A 26 -4.27 8.68 -4.25
CA SER A 26 -5.38 7.73 -4.26
C SER A 26 -6.36 7.96 -5.42
N ILE A 27 -6.55 9.21 -5.84
CA ILE A 27 -7.36 9.56 -7.04
C ILE A 27 -6.66 9.06 -8.30
N GLU A 28 -5.36 9.30 -8.41
CA GLU A 28 -4.54 8.87 -9.55
C GLU A 28 -4.52 7.34 -9.66
N GLU A 29 -4.29 6.62 -8.56
CA GLU A 29 -4.36 5.16 -8.52
C GLU A 29 -5.74 4.63 -8.90
N LEU A 30 -6.81 5.26 -8.41
CA LEU A 30 -8.18 4.87 -8.72
C LEU A 30 -8.52 5.05 -10.21
N SER A 31 -8.02 6.13 -10.83
CA SER A 31 -8.23 6.41 -12.26
C SER A 31 -7.39 5.51 -13.18
N ALA A 32 -6.20 5.10 -12.73
CA ALA A 32 -5.31 4.21 -13.47
C ALA A 32 -5.60 2.71 -13.24
N MET A 33 -6.54 2.38 -12.35
CA MET A 33 -6.84 1.00 -11.98
C MET A 33 -7.50 0.25 -13.13
N PRO A 34 -6.96 -0.91 -13.54
CA PRO A 34 -7.57 -1.74 -14.56
C PRO A 34 -8.96 -2.24 -14.11
N SER A 35 -9.90 -2.33 -15.05
CA SER A 35 -11.19 -2.98 -14.80
C SER A 35 -11.01 -4.49 -14.58
N ALA A 36 -12.00 -5.13 -13.96
CA ALA A 36 -11.99 -6.59 -13.77
C ALA A 36 -11.87 -7.35 -15.10
N ASP A 37 -12.45 -6.82 -16.17
CA ASP A 37 -12.43 -7.39 -17.52
C ASP A 37 -11.02 -7.42 -18.15
N SER A 38 -10.09 -6.62 -17.60
CA SER A 38 -8.68 -6.61 -18.02
C SER A 38 -7.92 -7.85 -17.56
N TYR A 39 -8.48 -8.61 -16.64
CA TYR A 39 -7.90 -9.82 -16.08
C TYR A 39 -8.59 -11.05 -16.66
N LYS A 40 -7.81 -11.98 -17.16
CA LYS A 40 -8.30 -13.31 -17.59
C LYS A 40 -7.98 -14.32 -16.51
N ASP A 41 -9.00 -14.91 -15.91
CA ASP A 41 -8.84 -15.98 -14.93
C ASP A 41 -8.27 -17.23 -15.62
N ARG A 42 -7.16 -17.75 -15.07
CA ARG A 42 -6.50 -18.96 -15.53
C ARG A 42 -6.78 -20.17 -14.64
N GLY A 43 -7.46 -19.95 -13.52
CA GLY A 43 -7.75 -20.98 -12.53
C GLY A 43 -6.76 -21.00 -11.37
N VAL A 44 -6.94 -22.02 -10.52
CA VAL A 44 -6.10 -22.24 -9.34
C VAL A 44 -4.99 -23.22 -9.70
N TYR A 45 -3.77 -22.89 -9.29
CA TYR A 45 -2.56 -23.68 -9.48
C TYR A 45 -1.93 -24.00 -8.13
N THR A 46 -1.25 -25.15 -8.08
CA THR A 46 -0.52 -25.60 -6.89
C THR A 46 0.96 -25.28 -7.06
N PHE A 47 1.49 -24.50 -6.17
CA PHE A 47 2.88 -24.03 -6.18
C PHE A 47 3.71 -24.76 -5.14
N LEU A 48 4.92 -25.18 -5.51
CA LEU A 48 5.91 -25.79 -4.62
C LEU A 48 7.06 -24.80 -4.41
N PRO A 49 7.49 -24.51 -3.15
CA PRO A 49 8.69 -23.74 -2.89
C PRO A 49 9.92 -24.52 -3.35
N TYR A 50 10.89 -23.84 -3.96
CA TYR A 50 12.08 -24.53 -4.47
C TYR A 50 13.40 -23.82 -4.18
N GLU A 51 13.37 -22.55 -3.85
CA GLU A 51 14.59 -21.76 -3.65
C GLU A 51 14.32 -20.55 -2.77
N VAL A 52 15.32 -20.17 -1.98
CA VAL A 52 15.39 -18.86 -1.28
C VAL A 52 16.37 -17.96 -2.00
N ALA A 53 15.90 -16.85 -2.53
CA ALA A 53 16.73 -15.87 -3.19
C ALA A 53 16.86 -14.59 -2.36
N SER A 54 17.98 -13.88 -2.51
CA SER A 54 18.16 -12.54 -1.97
C SER A 54 17.98 -11.51 -3.08
N GLN A 55 17.24 -10.43 -2.80
CA GLN A 55 17.00 -9.35 -3.74
C GLN A 55 17.35 -8.01 -3.11
N GLN A 56 18.07 -7.17 -3.85
CA GLN A 56 18.32 -5.79 -3.47
C GLN A 56 17.12 -4.94 -3.88
N VAL A 57 16.47 -4.32 -2.90
CA VAL A 57 15.36 -3.40 -3.13
C VAL A 57 15.70 -2.00 -2.62
N LYS A 58 15.04 -0.99 -3.14
CA LYS A 58 15.19 0.38 -2.65
C LYS A 58 14.85 0.45 -1.17
N ASN A 59 15.74 1.07 -0.37
CA ASN A 59 15.49 1.26 1.04
C ASN A 59 14.38 2.32 1.25
N THR A 60 13.25 1.90 1.78
CA THR A 60 12.09 2.74 2.11
C THR A 60 11.96 3.03 3.60
N SER A 61 13.07 2.87 4.38
CA SER A 61 13.09 3.21 5.81
C SER A 61 12.56 4.63 6.06
N ALA A 62 11.88 4.84 7.18
CA ALA A 62 11.40 6.16 7.60
C ALA A 62 12.57 7.12 7.90
N ASP A 63 13.73 6.59 8.33
CA ASP A 63 14.91 7.41 8.61
C ASP A 63 15.57 7.85 7.30
N SER A 64 15.63 9.16 7.11
CA SER A 64 16.25 9.79 5.93
C SER A 64 17.78 9.65 5.91
N ARG A 65 18.42 9.51 7.07
CA ARG A 65 19.86 9.27 7.19
C ARG A 65 20.18 7.83 6.76
N ASP A 66 19.41 6.87 7.25
CA ASP A 66 19.55 5.47 6.87
C ASP A 66 19.37 5.27 5.35
N ARG A 67 18.33 5.88 4.75
CA ARG A 67 18.13 5.83 3.29
C ARG A 67 19.29 6.41 2.48
N ARG A 68 19.98 7.42 3.00
CA ARG A 68 21.15 8.02 2.32
C ARG A 68 22.39 7.17 2.47
N MET A 69 22.59 6.58 3.64
CA MET A 69 23.73 5.72 3.92
C MET A 69 23.58 4.34 3.27
N HIS A 70 22.34 3.83 3.23
CA HIS A 70 21.97 2.53 2.71
C HIS A 70 20.84 2.68 1.69
N PRO A 71 21.11 3.09 0.43
CA PRO A 71 20.08 3.36 -0.56
C PRO A 71 19.29 2.11 -0.97
N THR A 72 19.89 0.93 -0.76
CA THR A 72 19.24 -0.37 -0.97
C THR A 72 19.27 -1.20 0.30
N LYS A 73 18.34 -2.12 0.43
CA LYS A 73 18.32 -3.16 1.47
C LYS A 73 18.12 -4.51 0.84
N THR A 74 18.72 -5.53 1.45
CA THR A 74 18.50 -6.92 1.05
C THR A 74 17.15 -7.40 1.63
N VAL A 75 16.32 -7.98 0.79
CA VAL A 75 15.13 -8.74 1.19
C VAL A 75 15.29 -10.18 0.73
N TYR A 76 14.73 -11.10 1.49
CA TYR A 76 14.74 -12.51 1.15
C TYR A 76 13.37 -12.92 0.62
N ILE A 77 13.36 -13.71 -0.44
CA ILE A 77 12.15 -14.19 -1.09
C ILE A 77 12.21 -15.70 -1.25
N VAL A 78 11.13 -16.37 -0.96
CA VAL A 78 10.91 -17.77 -1.33
C VAL A 78 10.33 -17.79 -2.73
N CYS A 79 10.96 -18.56 -3.62
CA CYS A 79 10.53 -18.75 -4.99
C CYS A 79 9.69 -20.02 -5.08
N TYR A 80 8.54 -19.91 -5.72
CA TYR A 80 7.60 -21.00 -5.94
C TYR A 80 7.43 -21.27 -7.44
N ARG A 81 7.28 -22.52 -7.81
CA ARG A 81 6.95 -22.96 -9.18
C ARG A 81 5.68 -23.79 -9.19
N ASP A 82 4.91 -23.67 -10.24
CA ASP A 82 3.76 -24.52 -10.47
C ASP A 82 4.18 -25.98 -10.68
N ILE A 83 3.52 -26.91 -10.02
CA ILE A 83 3.76 -28.36 -10.12
C ILE A 83 3.24 -28.90 -11.47
N GLY A 84 2.17 -28.28 -12.00
CA GLY A 84 1.53 -28.71 -13.26
C GLY A 84 2.30 -28.36 -14.53
N GLY A 85 3.46 -27.70 -14.42
CA GLY A 85 4.30 -27.37 -15.56
C GLY A 85 3.79 -26.23 -16.45
N SER A 86 2.86 -25.42 -15.97
CA SER A 86 2.34 -24.24 -16.70
C SER A 86 3.36 -23.15 -16.94
N GLY A 87 4.49 -23.17 -16.20
CA GLY A 87 5.52 -22.15 -16.22
C GLY A 87 5.24 -20.95 -15.31
N TYR A 88 4.11 -20.92 -14.61
CA TYR A 88 3.83 -19.88 -13.64
C TYR A 88 4.77 -19.95 -12.44
N ARG A 89 5.18 -18.78 -11.96
CA ARG A 89 6.04 -18.61 -10.79
C ARG A 89 5.41 -17.59 -9.85
N TRP A 90 5.68 -17.76 -8.59
CA TRP A 90 5.26 -16.84 -7.55
C TRP A 90 6.37 -16.66 -6.55
N THR A 91 6.41 -15.54 -5.86
CA THR A 91 7.40 -15.24 -4.83
C THR A 91 6.73 -14.68 -3.59
N GLU A 92 7.27 -15.04 -2.43
CA GLU A 92 6.82 -14.54 -1.13
C GLU A 92 8.02 -13.97 -0.37
N GLN A 93 7.86 -12.78 0.19
CA GLN A 93 8.92 -12.17 1.00
C GLN A 93 8.91 -12.76 2.40
N VAL A 94 10.10 -13.11 2.90
CA VAL A 94 10.35 -13.60 4.25
C VAL A 94 11.29 -12.68 5.01
N LEU A 95 11.24 -12.74 6.34
CA LEU A 95 12.05 -11.85 7.18
C LEU A 95 13.53 -12.24 7.20
N THR A 96 13.83 -13.53 7.22
CA THR A 96 15.19 -14.05 7.26
C THR A 96 15.37 -15.19 6.28
N PRO A 97 16.60 -15.46 5.80
CA PRO A 97 16.87 -16.58 4.89
C PRO A 97 16.56 -17.94 5.55
N GLU A 98 16.76 -18.07 6.86
CA GLU A 98 16.47 -19.31 7.60
C GLU A 98 14.99 -19.63 7.60
N MET A 99 14.13 -18.60 7.77
CA MET A 99 12.66 -18.78 7.64
C MET A 99 12.28 -19.23 6.24
N GLY A 100 12.90 -18.64 5.22
CA GLY A 100 12.69 -19.05 3.84
C GLY A 100 13.12 -20.48 3.59
N GLN A 101 14.29 -20.88 4.09
CA GLN A 101 14.80 -22.24 3.95
C GLN A 101 13.90 -23.26 4.64
N ALA A 102 13.39 -22.96 5.83
CA ALA A 102 12.42 -23.82 6.52
C ALA A 102 11.13 -24.04 5.70
N VAL A 103 10.68 -23.02 4.96
CA VAL A 103 9.54 -23.17 4.03
C VAL A 103 9.88 -24.08 2.86
N VAL A 104 11.08 -23.93 2.26
CA VAL A 104 11.53 -24.79 1.17
C VAL A 104 11.69 -26.25 1.66
N ASP A 105 12.30 -26.46 2.81
CA ASP A 105 12.54 -27.79 3.39
C ASP A 105 11.23 -28.48 3.82
N SER A 106 10.18 -27.72 4.12
CA SER A 106 8.86 -28.28 4.46
C SER A 106 8.15 -28.92 3.25
N GLU A 107 8.55 -28.56 2.02
CA GLU A 107 7.91 -28.97 0.76
C GLU A 107 6.39 -28.72 0.74
N THR A 108 5.91 -27.80 1.59
CA THR A 108 4.49 -27.51 1.70
C THR A 108 4.01 -26.76 0.50
N THR A 109 3.08 -27.35 -0.23
CA THR A 109 2.48 -26.72 -1.41
C THR A 109 1.47 -25.65 -1.04
N VAL A 110 1.37 -24.60 -1.87
CA VAL A 110 0.43 -23.49 -1.70
C VAL A 110 -0.42 -23.36 -2.95
N GLU A 111 -1.72 -23.27 -2.76
CA GLU A 111 -2.65 -22.98 -3.86
C GLU A 111 -2.78 -21.47 -4.07
N ARG A 112 -2.71 -21.03 -5.32
CA ARG A 112 -2.92 -19.64 -5.74
C ARG A 112 -3.70 -19.59 -7.04
N ARG A 113 -4.61 -18.63 -7.16
CA ARG A 113 -5.28 -18.34 -8.42
C ARG A 113 -4.42 -17.42 -9.27
N VAL A 114 -4.33 -17.72 -10.55
CA VAL A 114 -3.56 -16.93 -11.53
C VAL A 114 -4.53 -16.08 -12.36
N LEU A 115 -4.33 -14.76 -12.32
CA LEU A 115 -5.05 -13.79 -13.13
C LEU A 115 -4.07 -13.21 -14.17
N SER A 116 -4.24 -13.56 -15.43
CA SER A 116 -3.43 -13.08 -16.54
C SER A 116 -3.90 -11.70 -16.97
N ILE A 117 -2.95 -10.82 -17.32
CA ILE A 117 -3.20 -9.47 -17.85
C ILE A 117 -2.73 -9.47 -19.31
N PRO A 118 -3.59 -9.83 -20.29
CA PRO A 118 -3.18 -10.02 -21.68
C PRO A 118 -2.56 -8.77 -22.31
N SER A 119 -3.06 -7.58 -21.96
CA SER A 119 -2.56 -6.30 -22.46
C SER A 119 -1.10 -6.00 -22.08
N ARG A 120 -0.60 -6.65 -21.00
CA ARG A 120 0.77 -6.46 -20.50
C ARG A 120 1.65 -7.68 -20.68
N GLY A 121 1.08 -8.80 -21.14
CA GLY A 121 1.80 -10.08 -21.25
C GLY A 121 2.28 -10.62 -19.88
N THR A 122 1.64 -10.19 -18.78
CA THR A 122 2.01 -10.56 -17.40
C THR A 122 0.85 -11.24 -16.68
N TYR A 123 1.10 -11.70 -15.46
CA TYR A 123 0.07 -12.25 -14.59
C TYR A 123 0.33 -11.84 -13.15
N ILE A 124 -0.70 -11.96 -12.33
CA ILE A 124 -0.62 -11.85 -10.88
C ILE A 124 -1.15 -13.14 -10.24
N THR A 125 -0.70 -13.41 -9.03
CA THR A 125 -1.20 -14.50 -8.21
C THR A 125 -1.96 -13.94 -7.03
N VAL A 126 -3.15 -14.48 -6.79
CA VAL A 126 -4.04 -14.07 -5.70
C VAL A 126 -4.47 -15.30 -4.89
N GLU A 127 -5.19 -15.09 -3.79
CA GLU A 127 -5.74 -16.20 -3.01
C GLU A 127 -6.67 -17.08 -3.86
N PRO A 128 -6.77 -18.38 -3.58
CA PRO A 128 -7.54 -19.33 -4.41
C PRO A 128 -9.02 -18.95 -4.61
N ASN A 129 -9.62 -18.34 -3.58
CA ASN A 129 -11.01 -17.90 -3.56
C ASN A 129 -11.22 -16.48 -4.11
N GLN A 130 -10.15 -15.78 -4.49
CA GLN A 130 -10.21 -14.40 -4.95
C GLN A 130 -10.35 -14.35 -6.48
N THR A 131 -11.49 -13.81 -6.97
CA THR A 131 -11.72 -13.57 -8.40
C THR A 131 -11.17 -12.21 -8.85
N ALA A 132 -11.13 -11.95 -10.15
CA ALA A 132 -10.72 -10.66 -10.71
C ALA A 132 -11.60 -9.50 -10.17
N GLU A 133 -12.91 -9.73 -10.05
CA GLU A 133 -13.85 -8.75 -9.51
C GLU A 133 -13.57 -8.46 -8.04
N SER A 134 -13.39 -9.49 -7.21
CA SER A 134 -13.12 -9.31 -5.78
C SER A 134 -11.76 -8.67 -5.53
N TYR A 135 -10.75 -8.99 -6.34
CA TYR A 135 -9.44 -8.37 -6.29
C TYR A 135 -9.50 -6.88 -6.62
N THR A 136 -10.12 -6.52 -7.76
CA THR A 136 -10.25 -5.11 -8.18
C THR A 136 -11.15 -4.32 -7.25
N ALA A 137 -12.25 -4.92 -6.75
CA ALA A 137 -13.11 -4.31 -5.73
C ALA A 137 -12.35 -4.03 -4.44
N GLY A 138 -11.51 -4.97 -3.98
CA GLY A 138 -10.66 -4.81 -2.80
C GLY A 138 -9.64 -3.67 -2.95
N LEU A 139 -9.00 -3.55 -4.11
CA LEU A 139 -8.09 -2.44 -4.41
C LEU A 139 -8.84 -1.10 -4.43
N ARG A 140 -9.97 -1.04 -5.14
CA ARG A 140 -10.82 0.16 -5.21
C ARG A 140 -11.30 0.59 -3.83
N GLN A 141 -11.73 -0.35 -2.99
CA GLN A 141 -12.19 -0.07 -1.64
C GLN A 141 -11.07 0.53 -0.76
N LYS A 142 -9.83 0.03 -0.88
CA LYS A 142 -8.68 0.61 -0.19
C LYS A 142 -8.44 2.07 -0.59
N CYS A 143 -8.43 2.38 -1.89
CA CYS A 143 -8.27 3.76 -2.38
C CYS A 143 -9.40 4.67 -1.90
N ILE A 144 -10.66 4.21 -1.95
CA ILE A 144 -11.82 4.97 -1.47
C ILE A 144 -11.71 5.23 0.04
N ASN A 145 -11.33 4.24 0.84
CA ASN A 145 -11.18 4.41 2.28
C ASN A 145 -10.11 5.46 2.62
N ILE A 146 -8.97 5.43 1.94
CA ILE A 146 -7.89 6.41 2.12
C ILE A 146 -8.37 7.81 1.70
N LEU A 147 -9.08 7.92 0.58
CA LEU A 147 -9.63 9.18 0.08
C LEU A 147 -10.65 9.76 1.07
N CYS A 148 -11.58 8.94 1.57
CA CYS A 148 -12.54 9.37 2.59
C CYS A 148 -11.85 9.84 3.87
N LEU A 149 -10.85 9.12 4.36
CA LEU A 149 -10.09 9.50 5.55
C LEU A 149 -9.39 10.85 5.35
N SER A 150 -8.76 11.06 4.19
CA SER A 150 -8.11 12.31 3.82
C SER A 150 -9.10 13.47 3.76
N ALA A 151 -10.26 13.25 3.13
CA ALA A 151 -11.32 14.26 3.02
C ALA A 151 -11.88 14.65 4.39
N VAL A 152 -12.19 13.68 5.25
CA VAL A 152 -12.66 13.92 6.62
C VAL A 152 -11.65 14.75 7.42
N TYR A 153 -10.36 14.40 7.32
CA TYR A 153 -9.31 15.16 8.00
C TYR A 153 -9.28 16.63 7.53
N ILE A 154 -9.30 16.87 6.22
CA ILE A 154 -9.28 18.22 5.63
C ILE A 154 -10.50 19.02 6.10
N LEU A 155 -11.71 18.43 6.07
CA LEU A 155 -12.93 19.10 6.51
C LEU A 155 -12.88 19.46 8.00
N LEU A 156 -12.43 18.54 8.85
CA LEU A 156 -12.28 18.81 10.28
C LEU A 156 -11.25 19.91 10.54
N TYR A 157 -10.14 19.91 9.85
CA TYR A 157 -9.11 20.94 9.98
C TYR A 157 -9.67 22.32 9.60
N VAL A 158 -10.36 22.43 8.48
CA VAL A 158 -11.01 23.67 8.02
C VAL A 158 -12.08 24.14 9.01
N ALA A 159 -12.91 23.23 9.52
CA ALA A 159 -13.94 23.55 10.50
C ALA A 159 -13.35 24.14 11.80
N VAL A 160 -12.29 23.53 12.33
CA VAL A 160 -11.57 24.02 13.51
C VAL A 160 -11.02 25.44 13.25
N TRP A 161 -10.45 25.68 12.06
CA TRP A 161 -9.96 27.02 11.69
C TRP A 161 -11.06 28.06 11.63
N ILE A 162 -12.20 27.73 11.04
CA ILE A 162 -13.37 28.63 11.00
C ILE A 162 -13.85 28.96 12.41
N LEU A 163 -13.90 28.00 13.33
CA LEU A 163 -14.31 28.22 14.71
C LEU A 163 -13.33 29.12 15.45
N ILE A 164 -12.02 28.92 15.31
CA ILE A 164 -10.98 29.77 15.91
C ILE A 164 -11.08 31.20 15.37
N TYR A 165 -11.23 31.34 14.05
CA TYR A 165 -11.38 32.65 13.41
C TYR A 165 -12.61 33.40 13.93
N ARG A 166 -13.77 32.76 13.97
CA ARG A 166 -15.01 33.34 14.50
C ARG A 166 -14.90 33.77 15.96
N LYS A 167 -14.25 32.96 16.81
CA LYS A 167 -14.01 33.28 18.22
C LYS A 167 -13.12 34.50 18.37
N ASN A 168 -12.06 34.61 17.57
CA ASN A 168 -11.14 35.78 17.65
C ASN A 168 -11.80 37.07 17.16
N ARG A 169 -12.68 36.98 16.13
CA ARG A 169 -13.44 38.12 15.63
C ARG A 169 -14.41 38.68 16.69
N LYS A 170 -15.12 37.80 17.40
CA LYS A 170 -16.05 38.21 18.50
C LYS A 170 -15.32 38.90 19.62
N LYS A 171 -14.11 38.50 19.99
CA LYS A 171 -13.30 39.17 21.04
C LYS A 171 -12.85 40.56 20.64
N LYS A 172 -12.58 40.83 19.36
CA LYS A 172 -12.20 42.16 18.87
C LYS A 172 -13.37 43.14 18.87
N VAL A 173 -14.57 42.68 18.55
CA VAL A 173 -15.78 43.52 18.51
C VAL A 173 -16.30 43.83 19.91
N GLY A 174 -16.10 42.96 20.91
CA GLY A 174 -16.51 43.23 22.30
C GLY A 174 -15.51 44.04 23.12
N ALA A 175 -14.36 44.40 22.54
CA ALA A 175 -13.32 45.22 23.20
C ALA A 175 -13.28 46.69 22.69
N MET A 176 -14.19 47.07 21.81
CA MET A 176 -14.50 48.42 21.39
C MET A 176 -15.73 48.92 22.14
#